data_3bcf6441070fec8546a01dc1f51a33d1
#
_entry.id   3bcf6441070fec8546a01dc1f51a33d1
#
_cell.length_a   1.000
_cell.length_b   1.000
_cell.length_c   1.000
_cell.angle_alpha   90.00
_cell.angle_beta   90.00
_cell.angle_gamma   90.00
#
_symmetry.space_group_name_H-M   'P 1'
#
loop_
_entity.id
_entity.type
_entity.pdbx_description
1 polymer ?
#
loop_
_entity_poly.entity_id
_entity_poly.type
_entity_poly.pdbx_seq_one_letter_code
_entity_poly.pdbx_strand_id
1 'polypeptide(L)'
;MANVHDRLQKLAIILGGVLLTLLAMTADAVRQDLDAQWQSYADTQVTLEPAFTFPHATCFKAAALQYQLPETLLLAVARGESDFEPTARSRANAHGVMQILWPGTARHLGIHRLSDLYDPCTNIDAGARYLKELLNTYSGNMHLALAAYNYGPGRISKDGHNIPSGATWYSDYIFRHLNYVLGNGKGGKPIPDTLYSAIGQSTLLTFGEPYRAAAFIARLEKKAPSVSLDWFRRGTGEFEVVMTYAGRQEFDTSAGQLRNAGFRID
;
A
#
# COMPACT_ATOMS: atom_id res chain seq x y z
N MET A 1 40.05 -39.51 10.59
CA MET A 1 38.93 -38.68 11.13
C MET A 1 38.92 -37.26 10.56
N ALA A 2 40.05 -36.63 10.19
CA ALA A 2 40.13 -35.30 9.59
C ALA A 2 39.35 -35.15 8.25
N ASN A 3 39.25 -36.20 7.45
CA ASN A 3 38.68 -36.15 6.10
C ASN A 3 37.15 -36.04 6.06
N VAL A 4 36.43 -36.45 7.09
CA VAL A 4 34.97 -36.38 7.17
C VAL A 4 34.51 -34.97 7.57
N HIS A 5 35.23 -34.34 8.47
CA HIS A 5 34.92 -32.98 8.94
C HIS A 5 35.09 -31.94 7.82
N ASP A 6 36.17 -32.06 7.04
CA ASP A 6 36.43 -31.19 5.87
C ASP A 6 35.39 -31.37 4.77
N ARG A 7 34.91 -32.60 4.53
CA ARG A 7 33.82 -32.85 3.57
C ARG A 7 32.48 -32.27 4.03
N LEU A 8 32.15 -32.34 5.31
CA LEU A 8 30.94 -31.79 5.88
C LEU A 8 30.95 -30.25 5.84
N GLN A 9 32.09 -29.62 6.11
CA GLN A 9 32.23 -28.15 5.95
C GLN A 9 32.08 -27.69 4.50
N LYS A 10 32.71 -28.38 3.55
CA LYS A 10 32.55 -28.09 2.11
C LYS A 10 31.11 -28.27 1.64
N LEU A 11 30.42 -29.30 2.13
CA LEU A 11 29.01 -29.55 1.82
C LEU A 11 28.11 -28.44 2.38
N ALA A 12 28.36 -27.98 3.61
CA ALA A 12 27.63 -26.89 4.24
C ALA A 12 27.81 -25.54 3.49
N ILE A 13 29.02 -25.26 3.02
CA ILE A 13 29.32 -24.06 2.21
C ILE A 13 28.62 -24.12 0.86
N ILE A 14 28.62 -25.30 0.19
CA ILE A 14 27.92 -25.49 -1.09
C ILE A 14 26.41 -25.36 -0.90
N LEU A 15 25.82 -26.00 0.10
CA LEU A 15 24.39 -25.90 0.40
C LEU A 15 23.98 -24.48 0.79
N GLY A 16 24.80 -23.77 1.56
CA GLY A 16 24.60 -22.36 1.90
C GLY A 16 24.65 -21.46 0.67
N GLY A 17 25.61 -21.69 -0.23
CA GLY A 17 25.73 -20.97 -1.49
C GLY A 17 24.55 -21.22 -2.43
N VAL A 18 24.10 -22.45 -2.58
CA VAL A 18 22.93 -22.81 -3.39
C VAL A 18 21.65 -22.21 -2.82
N LEU A 19 21.48 -22.20 -1.49
CA LEU A 19 20.31 -21.59 -0.84
C LEU A 19 20.30 -20.08 -1.03
N LEU A 20 21.43 -19.39 -0.93
CA LEU A 20 21.55 -17.95 -1.18
C LEU A 20 21.23 -17.60 -2.64
N THR A 21 21.70 -18.38 -3.58
CA THR A 21 21.40 -18.15 -5.02
C THR A 21 19.94 -18.40 -5.34
N LEU A 22 19.30 -19.42 -4.77
CA LEU A 22 17.87 -19.68 -4.92
C LEU A 22 17.03 -18.55 -4.32
N LEU A 23 17.39 -18.02 -3.17
CA LEU A 23 16.71 -16.87 -2.54
C LEU A 23 16.86 -15.59 -3.37
N ALA A 24 18.03 -15.33 -3.95
CA ALA A 24 18.24 -14.20 -4.85
C ALA A 24 17.41 -14.33 -6.13
N MET A 25 17.36 -15.50 -6.74
CA MET A 25 16.53 -15.76 -7.94
C MET A 25 15.04 -15.57 -7.67
N THR A 26 14.54 -15.91 -6.48
CA THR A 26 13.12 -15.69 -6.13
C THR A 26 12.81 -14.21 -5.92
N ALA A 27 13.71 -13.43 -5.31
CA ALA A 27 13.54 -11.99 -5.13
C ALA A 27 13.54 -11.24 -6.46
N ASP A 28 14.44 -11.60 -7.38
CA ASP A 28 14.49 -11.02 -8.72
C ASP A 28 13.26 -11.39 -9.55
N ALA A 29 12.77 -12.62 -9.44
CA ALA A 29 11.54 -13.04 -10.12
C ALA A 29 10.31 -12.28 -9.63
N VAL A 30 10.17 -12.06 -8.32
CA VAL A 30 9.07 -11.25 -7.74
C VAL A 30 9.16 -9.80 -8.22
N ARG A 31 10.36 -9.22 -8.28
CA ARG A 31 10.54 -7.86 -8.78
C ARG A 31 10.18 -7.75 -10.25
N GLN A 32 10.62 -8.68 -11.09
CA GLN A 32 10.29 -8.69 -12.52
C GLN A 32 8.79 -8.85 -12.77
N ASP A 33 8.09 -9.61 -11.95
CA ASP A 33 6.64 -9.75 -12.01
C ASP A 33 5.94 -8.43 -11.65
N LEU A 34 6.38 -7.73 -10.60
CA LEU A 34 5.87 -6.40 -10.23
C LEU A 34 6.13 -5.34 -11.31
N ASP A 35 7.34 -5.29 -11.85
CA ASP A 35 7.68 -4.37 -12.94
C ASP A 35 6.76 -4.64 -14.17
N ALA A 36 6.53 -5.90 -14.52
CA ALA A 36 5.64 -6.27 -15.61
C ALA A 36 4.17 -5.88 -15.34
N GLN A 37 3.70 -6.06 -14.11
CA GLN A 37 2.36 -5.66 -13.72
C GLN A 37 2.16 -4.14 -13.81
N TRP A 38 3.11 -3.34 -13.32
CA TRP A 38 3.08 -1.89 -13.41
C TRP A 38 3.22 -1.39 -14.86
N GLN A 39 4.03 -2.07 -15.68
CA GLN A 39 4.12 -1.75 -17.11
C GLN A 39 2.80 -2.02 -17.82
N SER A 40 2.18 -3.17 -17.57
CA SER A 40 0.85 -3.49 -18.12
C SER A 40 -0.22 -2.46 -17.74
N TYR A 41 -0.19 -1.99 -16.50
CA TYR A 41 -1.04 -0.87 -16.08
C TYR A 41 -0.69 0.42 -16.83
N ALA A 42 0.59 0.77 -16.95
CA ALA A 42 1.04 1.97 -17.66
C ALA A 42 0.58 2.00 -19.12
N ASP A 43 0.55 0.84 -19.79
CA ASP A 43 0.14 0.71 -21.17
C ASP A 43 -1.39 0.90 -21.37
N THR A 44 -2.18 0.64 -20.32
CA THR A 44 -3.65 0.68 -20.38
C THR A 44 -4.28 1.82 -19.58
N GLN A 45 -3.50 2.54 -18.76
CA GLN A 45 -3.98 3.53 -17.77
C GLN A 45 -4.91 4.62 -18.34
N VAL A 46 -4.73 5.01 -19.63
CA VAL A 46 -5.52 6.07 -20.28
C VAL A 46 -6.99 5.68 -20.42
N THR A 47 -7.31 4.40 -20.42
CA THR A 47 -8.67 3.87 -20.57
C THR A 47 -9.29 3.40 -19.26
N LEU A 48 -8.51 3.44 -18.17
CA LEU A 48 -8.95 2.92 -16.87
C LEU A 48 -9.56 4.03 -16.03
N GLU A 49 -10.81 3.82 -15.65
CA GLU A 49 -11.56 4.72 -14.76
C GLU A 49 -11.71 4.07 -13.39
N PRO A 50 -11.84 4.87 -12.30
CA PRO A 50 -12.19 4.34 -11.01
C PRO A 50 -13.55 3.63 -11.05
N ALA A 51 -13.63 2.42 -10.48
CA ALA A 51 -14.88 1.65 -10.47
C ALA A 51 -15.96 2.26 -9.55
N PHE A 52 -15.56 3.19 -8.68
CA PHE A 52 -16.43 3.85 -7.70
C PHE A 52 -16.04 5.31 -7.57
N THR A 53 -16.91 6.11 -6.93
CA THR A 53 -16.54 7.44 -6.47
C THR A 53 -15.82 7.34 -5.13
N PHE A 54 -14.75 8.11 -5.00
CA PHE A 54 -13.91 8.13 -3.80
C PHE A 54 -13.99 9.50 -3.12
N PRO A 55 -13.65 9.59 -1.81
CA PRO A 55 -13.56 10.87 -1.12
C PRO A 55 -12.63 11.83 -1.86
N HIS A 56 -12.96 13.12 -1.82
CA HIS A 56 -12.16 14.17 -2.46
C HIS A 56 -11.98 14.03 -3.99
N ALA A 57 -12.92 13.38 -4.70
CA ALA A 57 -12.81 13.05 -6.12
C ALA A 57 -12.47 14.27 -7.00
N THR A 58 -13.03 15.45 -6.71
CA THR A 58 -12.73 16.67 -7.46
C THR A 58 -11.27 17.09 -7.34
N CYS A 59 -10.66 16.92 -6.16
CA CYS A 59 -9.23 17.22 -5.93
C CYS A 59 -8.34 16.24 -6.69
N PHE A 60 -8.69 14.93 -6.67
CA PHE A 60 -7.95 13.90 -7.40
C PHE A 60 -8.00 14.13 -8.91
N LYS A 61 -9.19 14.43 -9.48
CA LYS A 61 -9.33 14.77 -10.91
C LYS A 61 -8.51 15.99 -11.30
N ALA A 62 -8.54 17.06 -10.49
CA ALA A 62 -7.75 18.26 -10.74
C ALA A 62 -6.25 17.97 -10.71
N ALA A 63 -5.76 17.25 -9.71
CA ALA A 63 -4.35 16.89 -9.59
C ALA A 63 -3.91 15.92 -10.71
N ALA A 64 -4.74 14.93 -11.05
CA ALA A 64 -4.47 14.00 -12.15
C ALA A 64 -4.29 14.76 -13.48
N LEU A 65 -5.17 15.69 -13.78
CA LEU A 65 -5.09 16.53 -14.98
C LEU A 65 -3.83 17.43 -14.94
N GLN A 66 -3.59 18.12 -13.84
CA GLN A 66 -2.49 19.08 -13.71
C GLN A 66 -1.11 18.40 -13.86
N TYR A 67 -0.92 17.23 -13.26
CA TYR A 67 0.36 16.53 -13.28
C TYR A 67 0.44 15.43 -14.34
N GLN A 68 -0.60 15.27 -15.17
CA GLN A 68 -0.67 14.21 -16.18
C GLN A 68 -0.38 12.84 -15.58
N LEU A 69 -1.11 12.52 -14.49
CA LEU A 69 -1.08 11.24 -13.81
C LEU A 69 -2.44 10.56 -13.91
N PRO A 70 -2.50 9.22 -13.92
CA PRO A 70 -3.77 8.53 -13.82
C PRO A 70 -4.46 8.84 -12.49
N GLU A 71 -5.74 9.21 -12.52
CA GLU A 71 -6.55 9.38 -11.30
C GLU A 71 -6.54 8.10 -10.46
N THR A 72 -6.65 6.94 -11.11
CA THR A 72 -6.63 5.61 -10.46
C THR A 72 -5.35 5.35 -9.68
N LEU A 73 -4.20 5.81 -10.15
CA LEU A 73 -2.93 5.71 -9.43
C LEU A 73 -2.92 6.59 -8.16
N LEU A 74 -3.37 7.84 -8.28
CA LEU A 74 -3.43 8.77 -7.14
C LEU A 74 -4.39 8.24 -6.06
N LEU A 75 -5.54 7.72 -6.47
CA LEU A 75 -6.51 7.09 -5.57
C LEU A 75 -5.93 5.85 -4.87
N ALA A 76 -5.17 5.02 -5.60
CA ALA A 76 -4.52 3.84 -5.03
C ALA A 76 -3.48 4.23 -3.96
N VAL A 77 -2.66 5.25 -4.23
CA VAL A 77 -1.69 5.77 -3.25
C VAL A 77 -2.41 6.33 -2.03
N ALA A 78 -3.41 7.19 -2.21
CA ALA A 78 -4.16 7.79 -1.10
C ALA A 78 -4.84 6.74 -0.22
N ARG A 79 -5.44 5.71 -0.85
CA ARG A 79 -6.03 4.61 -0.13
C ARG A 79 -4.99 3.84 0.70
N GLY A 80 -3.83 3.56 0.13
CA GLY A 80 -2.75 2.88 0.83
C GLY A 80 -2.13 3.71 1.95
N GLU A 81 -2.06 5.02 1.80
CA GLU A 81 -1.42 5.91 2.79
C GLU A 81 -2.31 6.23 3.98
N SER A 82 -3.59 6.53 3.77
CA SER A 82 -4.46 7.00 4.84
C SER A 82 -5.90 6.48 4.77
N ASP A 83 -6.26 5.71 3.73
CA ASP A 83 -7.64 5.43 3.38
C ASP A 83 -8.48 6.71 3.23
N PHE A 84 -7.88 7.71 2.57
CA PHE A 84 -8.44 9.05 2.29
C PHE A 84 -8.65 9.94 3.53
N GLU A 85 -8.12 9.61 4.70
CA GLU A 85 -8.30 10.36 5.94
C GLU A 85 -7.45 11.66 5.93
N PRO A 86 -8.07 12.87 5.90
CA PRO A 86 -7.33 14.12 5.79
C PRO A 86 -6.56 14.49 7.06
N THR A 87 -6.95 13.97 8.21
CA THR A 87 -6.28 14.24 9.50
C THR A 87 -5.28 13.17 9.90
N ALA A 88 -5.05 12.17 9.02
CA ALA A 88 -4.12 11.08 9.30
C ALA A 88 -2.71 11.60 9.60
N ARG A 89 -2.08 11.00 10.61
CA ARG A 89 -0.70 11.27 11.01
C ARG A 89 0.03 9.98 11.33
N SER A 90 1.17 9.77 10.65
CA SER A 90 2.03 8.62 10.94
C SER A 90 3.04 8.91 12.07
N ARG A 91 3.63 7.85 12.64
CA ARG A 91 4.76 7.97 13.58
C ARG A 91 6.00 8.61 12.95
N ALA A 92 6.17 8.50 11.64
CA ALA A 92 7.24 9.14 10.89
C ALA A 92 6.98 10.63 10.62
N ASN A 93 5.90 11.20 11.16
CA ASN A 93 5.49 12.60 10.94
C ASN A 93 5.08 12.90 9.48
N ALA A 94 4.45 11.92 8.81
CA ALA A 94 3.75 12.12 7.55
C ALA A 94 2.27 12.48 7.84
N HIS A 95 1.67 13.35 7.02
CA HIS A 95 0.38 13.97 7.32
C HIS A 95 -0.56 13.99 6.11
N GLY A 96 -1.86 13.85 6.39
CA GLY A 96 -2.96 14.03 5.45
C GLY A 96 -3.18 12.87 4.51
N VAL A 97 -4.04 13.06 3.52
CA VAL A 97 -4.54 12.06 2.58
C VAL A 97 -3.42 11.27 1.89
N MET A 98 -2.40 11.97 1.40
CA MET A 98 -1.26 11.40 0.66
C MET A 98 -0.01 11.21 1.54
N GLN A 99 -0.12 11.38 2.87
CA GLN A 99 0.94 11.18 3.86
C GLN A 99 2.25 11.91 3.51
N ILE A 100 2.17 13.22 3.34
CA ILE A 100 3.34 14.06 3.04
C ILE A 100 4.19 14.25 4.29
N LEU A 101 5.48 13.90 4.20
CA LEU A 101 6.42 13.98 5.31
C LEU A 101 6.72 15.43 5.70
N TRP A 102 6.46 15.77 6.96
CA TRP A 102 6.76 17.08 7.55
C TRP A 102 8.08 17.03 8.36
N PRO A 103 8.94 18.05 8.28
CA PRO A 103 8.89 19.17 7.34
C PRO A 103 9.58 18.90 5.99
N GLY A 104 10.21 17.75 5.82
CA GLY A 104 11.10 17.45 4.70
C GLY A 104 10.44 17.60 3.34
N THR A 105 9.61 16.64 2.94
CA THR A 105 8.92 16.64 1.63
C THR A 105 7.97 17.83 1.51
N ALA A 106 7.27 18.22 2.59
CA ALA A 106 6.37 19.37 2.58
C ALA A 106 7.08 20.67 2.17
N ARG A 107 8.24 20.97 2.76
CA ARG A 107 9.02 22.16 2.42
C ARG A 107 9.61 22.12 1.01
N HIS A 108 10.06 20.96 0.57
CA HIS A 108 10.48 20.75 -0.82
C HIS A 108 9.35 21.11 -1.79
N LEU A 109 8.11 20.78 -1.45
CA LEU A 109 6.92 21.10 -2.25
C LEU A 109 6.36 22.51 -1.99
N GLY A 110 7.05 23.36 -1.21
CA GLY A 110 6.65 24.73 -0.95
C GLY A 110 5.58 24.89 0.15
N ILE A 111 5.27 23.83 0.89
CA ILE A 111 4.34 23.88 2.02
C ILE A 111 5.10 24.24 3.29
N HIS A 112 4.80 25.42 3.86
CA HIS A 112 5.51 25.99 4.98
C HIS A 112 4.74 25.96 6.31
N ARG A 113 3.45 25.62 6.27
CA ARG A 113 2.60 25.46 7.46
C ARG A 113 2.08 24.04 7.54
N LEU A 114 2.24 23.41 8.70
CA LEU A 114 1.74 22.06 8.94
C LEU A 114 0.23 21.94 8.72
N SER A 115 -0.53 23.00 9.10
CA SER A 115 -1.99 23.04 8.95
C SER A 115 -2.44 22.85 7.50
N ASP A 116 -1.64 23.28 6.53
CA ASP A 116 -1.99 23.20 5.12
C ASP A 116 -2.01 21.74 4.61
N LEU A 117 -1.28 20.84 5.29
CA LEU A 117 -1.31 19.41 4.99
C LEU A 117 -2.60 18.69 5.41
N TYR A 118 -3.45 19.34 6.19
CA TYR A 118 -4.75 18.80 6.58
C TYR A 118 -5.91 19.29 5.67
N ASP A 119 -5.61 20.22 4.75
CA ASP A 119 -6.52 20.50 3.64
C ASP A 119 -6.38 19.41 2.57
N PRO A 120 -7.46 18.66 2.28
CA PRO A 120 -7.38 17.51 1.37
C PRO A 120 -6.85 17.87 -0.02
N CYS A 121 -7.32 18.97 -0.61
CA CYS A 121 -6.91 19.35 -1.96
C CYS A 121 -5.44 19.76 -2.02
N THR A 122 -4.97 20.52 -1.04
CA THR A 122 -3.56 20.90 -0.91
C THR A 122 -2.67 19.68 -0.74
N ASN A 123 -3.09 18.72 0.09
CA ASN A 123 -2.34 17.50 0.33
C ASN A 123 -2.29 16.58 -0.89
N ILE A 124 -3.42 16.42 -1.59
CA ILE A 124 -3.51 15.63 -2.82
C ILE A 124 -2.66 16.25 -3.94
N ASP A 125 -2.72 17.58 -4.11
CA ASP A 125 -1.86 18.30 -5.07
C ASP A 125 -0.38 18.06 -4.77
N ALA A 126 0.02 18.21 -3.51
CA ALA A 126 1.39 17.97 -3.08
C ALA A 126 1.84 16.52 -3.34
N GLY A 127 1.00 15.54 -3.02
CA GLY A 127 1.29 14.13 -3.24
C GLY A 127 1.41 13.78 -4.73
N ALA A 128 0.51 14.31 -5.55
CA ALA A 128 0.54 14.11 -6.99
C ALA A 128 1.80 14.73 -7.62
N ARG A 129 2.13 15.97 -7.23
CA ARG A 129 3.37 16.63 -7.66
C ARG A 129 4.60 15.81 -7.27
N TYR A 130 4.69 15.36 -6.02
CA TYR A 130 5.82 14.57 -5.56
C TYR A 130 5.95 13.24 -6.32
N LEU A 131 4.82 12.54 -6.54
CA LEU A 131 4.82 11.32 -7.32
C LEU A 131 5.27 11.57 -8.77
N LYS A 132 4.84 12.69 -9.39
CA LYS A 132 5.30 13.08 -10.73
C LYS A 132 6.81 13.34 -10.80
N GLU A 133 7.35 14.04 -9.80
CA GLU A 133 8.79 14.29 -9.69
C GLU A 133 9.58 12.96 -9.59
N LEU A 134 9.06 12.00 -8.83
CA LEU A 134 9.66 10.67 -8.71
C LEU A 134 9.56 9.88 -10.01
N LEU A 135 8.40 9.86 -10.68
CA LEU A 135 8.25 9.21 -11.99
C LEU A 135 9.24 9.77 -13.00
N ASN A 136 9.43 11.08 -13.04
CA ASN A 136 10.45 11.71 -13.89
C ASN A 136 11.87 11.28 -13.50
N THR A 137 12.17 11.17 -12.21
CA THR A 137 13.47 10.74 -11.69
C THR A 137 13.82 9.31 -12.08
N TYR A 138 12.82 8.44 -12.13
CA TYR A 138 12.95 7.01 -12.45
C TYR A 138 12.48 6.66 -13.87
N SER A 139 12.51 7.64 -14.79
CA SER A 139 12.21 7.45 -16.22
C SER A 139 10.86 6.77 -16.50
N GLY A 140 9.86 7.08 -15.68
CA GLY A 140 8.50 6.52 -15.80
C GLY A 140 8.30 5.15 -15.12
N ASN A 141 9.35 4.54 -14.53
CA ASN A 141 9.19 3.28 -13.82
C ASN A 141 8.36 3.48 -12.55
N MET A 142 7.11 2.99 -12.56
CA MET A 142 6.16 3.15 -11.46
C MET A 142 6.59 2.39 -10.20
N HIS A 143 7.17 1.20 -10.36
CA HIS A 143 7.67 0.42 -9.23
C HIS A 143 8.74 1.19 -8.46
N LEU A 144 9.75 1.73 -9.15
CA LEU A 144 10.82 2.51 -8.54
C LEU A 144 10.32 3.84 -7.95
N ALA A 145 9.43 4.53 -8.65
CA ALA A 145 8.84 5.78 -8.18
C ALA A 145 8.03 5.57 -6.88
N LEU A 146 7.21 4.53 -6.80
CA LEU A 146 6.46 4.18 -5.60
C LEU A 146 7.39 3.74 -4.47
N ALA A 147 8.40 2.93 -4.76
CA ALA A 147 9.43 2.58 -3.78
C ALA A 147 10.09 3.83 -3.18
N ALA A 148 10.43 4.80 -4.03
CA ALA A 148 11.03 6.07 -3.62
C ALA A 148 10.04 6.99 -2.89
N TYR A 149 8.76 6.95 -3.23
CA TYR A 149 7.72 7.70 -2.52
C TYR A 149 7.71 7.35 -1.03
N ASN A 150 7.80 6.07 -0.71
CA ASN A 150 7.76 5.59 0.66
C ASN A 150 9.12 5.62 1.38
N TYR A 151 10.20 5.22 0.70
CA TYR A 151 11.54 5.10 1.31
C TYR A 151 12.41 6.33 1.16
N GLY A 152 12.01 7.28 0.33
CA GLY A 152 12.80 8.43 -0.09
C GLY A 152 13.74 8.10 -1.26
N PRO A 153 13.90 9.02 -2.23
CA PRO A 153 14.67 8.78 -3.47
C PRO A 153 16.15 8.50 -3.22
N GLY A 154 16.72 8.98 -2.12
CA GLY A 154 18.14 8.72 -1.78
C GLY A 154 18.44 7.27 -1.40
N ARG A 155 17.42 6.41 -1.22
CA ARG A 155 17.58 5.00 -0.86
C ARG A 155 17.25 4.03 -1.98
N ILE A 156 16.74 4.54 -3.10
CA ILE A 156 16.33 3.73 -4.25
C ILE A 156 17.29 4.05 -5.40
N SER A 157 18.02 3.05 -5.88
CA SER A 157 18.91 3.22 -7.02
C SER A 157 18.11 3.37 -8.32
N LYS A 158 18.57 4.25 -9.21
CA LYS A 158 17.89 4.53 -10.49
C LYS A 158 17.90 3.36 -11.46
N ASP A 159 18.89 2.50 -11.35
CA ASP A 159 19.03 1.28 -12.14
C ASP A 159 18.26 0.07 -11.58
N GLY A 160 17.61 0.24 -10.42
CA GLY A 160 16.83 -0.80 -9.78
C GLY A 160 17.65 -1.94 -9.15
N HIS A 161 18.98 -1.86 -9.10
CA HIS A 161 19.79 -2.96 -8.58
C HIS A 161 19.80 -3.09 -7.06
N ASN A 162 19.58 -1.99 -6.32
CA ASN A 162 19.57 -1.98 -4.87
C ASN A 162 18.25 -1.40 -4.35
N ILE A 163 17.20 -2.21 -4.39
CA ILE A 163 15.90 -1.84 -3.80
C ILE A 163 15.75 -2.58 -2.48
N PRO A 164 15.58 -1.87 -1.35
CA PRO A 164 15.26 -2.52 -0.08
C PRO A 164 13.99 -3.36 -0.21
N SER A 165 13.98 -4.56 0.39
CA SER A 165 12.83 -5.48 0.31
C SER A 165 11.51 -4.83 0.75
N GLY A 166 11.55 -3.96 1.75
CA GLY A 166 10.39 -3.20 2.19
C GLY A 166 9.90 -2.17 1.17
N ALA A 167 10.78 -1.66 0.29
CA ALA A 167 10.39 -0.74 -0.77
C ALA A 167 9.69 -1.48 -1.93
N THR A 168 10.16 -2.68 -2.28
CA THR A 168 9.48 -3.59 -3.21
C THR A 168 8.09 -3.95 -2.68
N TRP A 169 8.01 -4.30 -1.40
CA TRP A 169 6.73 -4.58 -0.76
C TRP A 169 5.75 -3.40 -0.84
N TYR A 170 6.20 -2.15 -0.69
CA TYR A 170 5.30 -0.99 -0.77
C TYR A 170 4.69 -0.85 -2.16
N SER A 171 5.45 -1.05 -3.22
CA SER A 171 4.94 -1.01 -4.59
C SER A 171 3.86 -2.09 -4.82
N ASP A 172 4.06 -3.32 -4.35
CA ASP A 172 3.06 -4.39 -4.37
C ASP A 172 1.80 -4.01 -3.56
N TYR A 173 2.00 -3.41 -2.39
CA TYR A 173 0.93 -2.91 -1.54
C TYR A 173 0.05 -1.88 -2.26
N ILE A 174 0.65 -0.91 -2.96
CA ILE A 174 -0.11 0.06 -3.75
C ILE A 174 -0.79 -0.60 -4.96
N PHE A 175 -0.16 -1.61 -5.59
CA PHE A 175 -0.81 -2.34 -6.68
C PHE A 175 -2.07 -3.08 -6.22
N ARG A 176 -2.08 -3.62 -5.00
CA ARG A 176 -3.29 -4.18 -4.38
C ARG A 176 -4.39 -3.13 -4.22
N HIS A 177 -4.04 -1.91 -3.80
CA HIS A 177 -5.01 -0.81 -3.70
C HIS A 177 -5.49 -0.32 -5.08
N LEU A 178 -4.63 -0.35 -6.09
CA LEU A 178 -5.01 -0.08 -7.47
C LEU A 178 -6.07 -1.08 -7.97
N ASN A 179 -5.88 -2.37 -7.70
CA ASN A 179 -6.88 -3.38 -8.04
C ASN A 179 -8.23 -3.13 -7.36
N TYR A 180 -8.23 -2.64 -6.12
CA TYR A 180 -9.46 -2.22 -5.45
C TYR A 180 -10.11 -1.02 -6.17
N VAL A 181 -9.33 0.01 -6.49
CA VAL A 181 -9.82 1.22 -7.19
C VAL A 181 -10.45 0.86 -8.54
N LEU A 182 -9.89 -0.14 -9.23
CA LEU A 182 -10.38 -0.64 -10.51
C LEU A 182 -11.53 -1.66 -10.38
N GLY A 183 -11.99 -1.98 -9.16
CA GLY A 183 -13.06 -2.96 -8.93
C GLY A 183 -12.63 -4.43 -9.10
N ASN A 184 -11.34 -4.70 -9.27
CA ASN A 184 -10.78 -6.04 -9.49
C ASN A 184 -10.28 -6.71 -8.19
N GLY A 185 -10.29 -5.98 -7.07
CA GLY A 185 -9.70 -6.44 -5.81
C GLY A 185 -10.65 -7.28 -4.97
N LYS A 186 -10.10 -8.24 -4.23
CA LYS A 186 -10.79 -8.98 -3.16
C LYS A 186 -10.91 -8.19 -1.86
N GLY A 187 -10.69 -6.89 -1.86
CA GLY A 187 -10.83 -6.04 -0.69
C GLY A 187 -12.19 -5.39 -0.69
N GLY A 188 -13.05 -5.68 0.29
CA GLY A 188 -14.32 -5.06 0.61
C GLY A 188 -15.27 -4.80 -0.57
N LYS A 189 -16.57 -4.93 -0.36
CA LYS A 189 -17.54 -4.51 -1.37
C LYS A 189 -17.38 -3.03 -1.68
N PRO A 190 -17.60 -2.63 -2.97
CA PRO A 190 -17.64 -1.22 -3.35
C PRO A 190 -18.60 -0.45 -2.43
N ILE A 191 -18.12 0.64 -1.91
CA ILE A 191 -18.88 1.49 -1.01
C ILE A 191 -19.48 2.61 -1.84
N PRO A 192 -20.81 2.73 -1.94
CA PRO A 192 -21.44 3.88 -2.58
C PRO A 192 -21.03 5.19 -1.92
N ASP A 193 -20.82 6.24 -2.70
CA ASP A 193 -20.39 7.59 -2.27
C ASP A 193 -21.19 8.14 -1.08
N THR A 194 -22.49 7.93 -1.13
CA THR A 194 -23.43 8.35 -0.07
C THR A 194 -23.21 7.64 1.27
N LEU A 195 -22.46 6.54 1.29
CA LEU A 195 -22.18 5.73 2.48
C LEU A 195 -20.75 5.89 2.99
N TYR A 196 -19.84 6.53 2.26
CA TYR A 196 -18.44 6.69 2.70
C TYR A 196 -18.34 7.43 4.04
N SER A 197 -19.22 8.42 4.27
CA SER A 197 -19.34 9.10 5.56
C SER A 197 -20.07 8.27 6.66
N ALA A 198 -20.73 7.19 6.28
CA ALA A 198 -21.47 6.30 7.18
C ALA A 198 -20.73 4.97 7.47
N ILE A 199 -19.55 4.77 6.84
CA ILE A 199 -18.77 3.55 7.05
C ILE A 199 -17.96 3.67 8.31
N GLY A 200 -18.20 2.70 9.20
CA GLY A 200 -17.35 2.47 10.35
C GLY A 200 -16.22 1.53 10.01
N GLN A 201 -15.07 1.76 10.62
CA GLN A 201 -13.97 0.82 10.68
C GLN A 201 -13.73 0.42 12.14
N SER A 202 -13.50 -0.87 12.36
CA SER A 202 -13.06 -1.38 13.66
C SER A 202 -11.76 -2.15 13.47
N THR A 203 -10.72 -1.72 14.14
CA THR A 203 -9.44 -2.45 14.19
C THR A 203 -9.63 -3.76 14.92
N LEU A 204 -9.32 -4.86 14.28
CA LEU A 204 -9.40 -6.20 14.86
C LEU A 204 -8.09 -6.59 15.53
N LEU A 205 -6.98 -6.43 14.80
CA LEU A 205 -5.64 -6.74 15.28
C LEU A 205 -4.60 -5.91 14.51
N THR A 206 -3.45 -5.70 15.16
CA THR A 206 -2.27 -5.09 14.54
C THR A 206 -1.15 -6.12 14.47
N PHE A 207 -0.49 -6.21 13.34
CA PHE A 207 0.63 -7.12 13.08
C PHE A 207 1.91 -6.34 12.80
N GLY A 208 3.05 -6.90 13.14
CA GLY A 208 4.37 -6.36 12.80
C GLY A 208 4.77 -6.59 11.33
N GLU A 209 4.07 -7.51 10.64
CA GLU A 209 4.41 -7.94 9.29
C GLU A 209 3.16 -8.04 8.41
N PRO A 210 3.21 -7.58 7.15
CA PRO A 210 2.05 -7.54 6.25
C PRO A 210 1.53 -8.93 5.90
N TYR A 211 2.41 -9.91 5.70
CA TYR A 211 2.00 -11.28 5.39
C TYR A 211 1.19 -11.94 6.51
N ARG A 212 1.40 -11.51 7.76
CA ARG A 212 0.61 -11.99 8.91
C ARG A 212 -0.79 -11.40 8.90
N ALA A 213 -0.91 -10.11 8.59
CA ALA A 213 -2.21 -9.46 8.41
C ALA A 213 -3.01 -10.12 7.27
N ALA A 214 -2.38 -10.33 6.11
CA ALA A 214 -3.01 -11.00 4.98
C ALA A 214 -3.42 -12.45 5.29
N ALA A 215 -2.55 -13.23 5.95
CA ALA A 215 -2.85 -14.61 6.35
C ALA A 215 -3.98 -14.69 7.39
N PHE A 216 -4.05 -13.73 8.30
CA PHE A 216 -5.13 -13.63 9.28
C PHE A 216 -6.48 -13.38 8.58
N ILE A 217 -6.55 -12.43 7.65
CA ILE A 217 -7.75 -12.17 6.83
C ILE A 217 -8.15 -13.44 6.06
N ALA A 218 -7.24 -14.05 5.33
CA ALA A 218 -7.52 -15.24 4.54
C ALA A 218 -8.06 -16.41 5.40
N ARG A 219 -7.66 -16.49 6.67
CA ARG A 219 -8.20 -17.45 7.63
C ARG A 219 -9.62 -17.11 8.08
N LEU A 220 -9.90 -15.83 8.34
CA LEU A 220 -11.23 -15.38 8.77
C LEU A 220 -12.25 -15.45 7.62
N GLU A 221 -11.88 -15.06 6.40
CA GLU A 221 -12.74 -15.12 5.21
C GLU A 221 -13.26 -16.53 4.93
N LYS A 222 -12.45 -17.57 5.21
CA LYS A 222 -12.90 -18.96 5.09
C LYS A 222 -14.03 -19.32 6.07
N LYS A 223 -14.11 -18.64 7.22
CA LYS A 223 -15.05 -18.94 8.28
C LYS A 223 -16.22 -17.93 8.36
N ALA A 224 -15.99 -16.73 7.88
CA ALA A 224 -16.91 -15.60 7.89
C ALA A 224 -16.84 -14.84 6.56
N PRO A 225 -17.22 -15.46 5.43
CA PRO A 225 -16.98 -14.94 4.07
C PRO A 225 -17.77 -13.68 3.73
N SER A 226 -18.80 -13.34 4.51
CA SER A 226 -19.61 -12.13 4.33
C SER A 226 -19.13 -10.93 5.14
N VAL A 227 -18.12 -11.11 6.01
CA VAL A 227 -17.52 -10.01 6.75
C VAL A 227 -16.52 -9.28 5.83
N SER A 228 -16.68 -7.98 5.73
CA SER A 228 -15.76 -7.14 4.97
C SER A 228 -14.51 -6.88 5.79
N LEU A 229 -13.38 -7.45 5.36
CA LEU A 229 -12.08 -7.33 6.02
C LEU A 229 -11.06 -6.72 5.06
N ASP A 230 -10.23 -5.84 5.58
CA ASP A 230 -9.07 -5.30 4.86
C ASP A 230 -7.92 -5.05 5.85
N TRP A 231 -6.75 -4.69 5.35
CA TRP A 231 -5.64 -4.29 6.18
C TRP A 231 -4.89 -3.11 5.57
N PHE A 232 -4.42 -2.23 6.44
CA PHE A 232 -3.74 -1.00 6.08
C PHE A 232 -2.42 -0.87 6.84
N ARG A 233 -1.44 -0.25 6.20
CA ARG A 233 -0.22 0.18 6.87
C ARG A 233 -0.49 1.49 7.61
N ARG A 234 -0.29 1.51 8.93
CA ARG A 234 -0.42 2.72 9.75
C ARG A 234 0.94 3.30 10.17
N GLY A 235 2.01 2.57 9.93
CA GLY A 235 3.37 2.96 10.28
C GLY A 235 4.39 1.89 9.91
N THR A 236 5.66 2.14 10.20
CA THR A 236 6.70 1.12 10.01
C THR A 236 6.46 -0.05 10.98
N GLY A 237 6.25 -1.25 10.42
CA GLY A 237 5.96 -2.44 11.20
C GLY A 237 4.58 -2.43 11.87
N GLU A 238 3.62 -1.66 11.34
CA GLU A 238 2.24 -1.62 11.83
C GLU A 238 1.26 -1.85 10.71
N PHE A 239 0.65 -3.02 10.72
CA PHE A 239 -0.34 -3.46 9.74
C PHE A 239 -1.62 -3.81 10.46
N GLU A 240 -2.57 -2.87 10.43
CA GLU A 240 -3.88 -3.04 11.06
C GLU A 240 -4.81 -3.82 10.16
N VAL A 241 -5.39 -4.88 10.69
CA VAL A 241 -6.55 -5.53 10.10
C VAL A 241 -7.80 -4.85 10.62
N VAL A 242 -8.63 -4.41 9.70
CA VAL A 242 -9.88 -3.73 10.00
C VAL A 242 -11.06 -4.50 9.46
N MET A 243 -12.18 -4.43 10.18
CA MET A 243 -13.51 -4.77 9.70
C MET A 243 -14.21 -3.49 9.29
N THR A 244 -14.74 -3.45 8.06
CA THR A 244 -15.53 -2.33 7.56
C THR A 244 -17.00 -2.68 7.56
N TYR A 245 -17.87 -1.71 7.88
CA TYR A 245 -19.33 -1.90 7.98
C TYR A 245 -20.10 -0.61 7.71
N ALA A 246 -21.27 -0.74 7.13
CA ALA A 246 -22.20 0.37 6.92
C ALA A 246 -23.23 0.41 8.06
N GLY A 247 -22.92 1.14 9.13
CA GLY A 247 -23.81 1.33 10.26
C GLY A 247 -23.87 0.19 11.26
N ARG A 248 -24.67 0.40 12.32
CA ARG A 248 -24.72 -0.47 13.51
C ARG A 248 -25.17 -1.88 13.22
N GLN A 249 -26.17 -2.05 12.35
CA GLN A 249 -26.75 -3.37 12.07
C GLN A 249 -25.70 -4.29 11.38
N GLU A 250 -24.96 -3.77 10.42
CA GLU A 250 -23.90 -4.54 9.74
C GLU A 250 -22.73 -4.83 10.69
N PHE A 251 -22.37 -3.87 11.55
CA PHE A 251 -21.41 -4.11 12.62
C PHE A 251 -21.81 -5.29 13.49
N ASP A 252 -23.03 -5.28 14.06
CA ASP A 252 -23.50 -6.32 14.97
C ASP A 252 -23.56 -7.70 14.28
N THR A 253 -23.98 -7.74 13.01
CA THR A 253 -24.01 -8.94 12.18
C THR A 253 -22.59 -9.49 11.95
N SER A 254 -21.67 -8.65 11.50
CA SER A 254 -20.28 -9.01 11.21
C SER A 254 -19.53 -9.43 12.49
N ALA A 255 -19.72 -8.70 13.59
CA ALA A 255 -19.18 -9.06 14.89
C ALA A 255 -19.71 -10.43 15.39
N GLY A 256 -20.99 -10.71 15.14
CA GLY A 256 -21.59 -12.03 15.44
C GLY A 256 -20.94 -13.15 14.63
N GLN A 257 -20.71 -12.94 13.34
CA GLN A 257 -20.04 -13.93 12.47
C GLN A 257 -18.59 -14.16 12.89
N LEU A 258 -17.84 -13.11 13.24
CA LEU A 258 -16.48 -13.23 13.73
C LEU A 258 -16.42 -13.99 15.07
N ARG A 259 -17.36 -13.74 15.98
CA ARG A 259 -17.47 -14.53 17.23
C ARG A 259 -17.72 -16.01 16.94
N ASN A 260 -18.62 -16.34 16.01
CA ASN A 260 -18.86 -17.73 15.58
C ASN A 260 -17.63 -18.36 14.90
N ALA A 261 -16.80 -17.56 14.24
CA ALA A 261 -15.53 -17.98 13.69
C ALA A 261 -14.40 -18.15 14.74
N GLY A 262 -14.70 -17.86 16.02
CA GLY A 262 -13.78 -17.98 17.14
C GLY A 262 -12.92 -16.73 17.39
N PHE A 263 -13.32 -15.57 16.81
CA PHE A 263 -12.66 -14.29 17.04
C PHE A 263 -13.58 -13.36 17.86
N ARG A 264 -13.09 -12.88 19.03
CA ARG A 264 -13.82 -11.91 19.85
C ARG A 264 -13.43 -10.49 19.45
N ILE A 265 -14.43 -9.65 19.29
CA ILE A 265 -14.29 -8.19 19.16
C ILE A 265 -14.74 -7.64 20.52
N ASP A 266 -13.86 -6.95 21.18
CA ASP A 266 -14.12 -6.27 22.46
C ASP A 266 -14.85 -4.94 22.23
#